data_8118a8e064ecfcf9882cedad3455ed89
#
_entry.id   8118a8e064ecfcf9882cedad3455ed89
#
_cell.length_a   1.000
_cell.length_b   1.000
_cell.length_c   1.000
_cell.angle_alpha   90.00
_cell.angle_beta   90.00
_cell.angle_gamma   90.00
#
_symmetry.space_group_name_H-M   'P 1'
#
loop_
_entity.id
_entity.type
_entity.pdbx_description
1 polymer ?
#
loop_
_entity_poly.entity_id
_entity_poly.type
_entity_poly.pdbx_seq_one_letter_code
_entity_poly.pdbx_strand_id
1 'polypeptide(L)'
;FLKFYRLTFILSSLLVAGSIGLFAIIGLNLGIDFKGGILIEARHNTGPANISGLRGDLESLGLGDISLQGFGTETDILIRIQRQDGDEKAQIAAIQLVGNTLGSDYDIRRTEFVGPTVGAELAEKGILAVVCALLAIMVYIWFRFEWQFSIAAILALTHDVLSTIGLFALTNFEFNLATVAAILTIAGYSINDTVVVFDRVRENLRRYKSYSLGDILNKSLNETLSRTVMTSVTTLLALVAIVIFGGAVLRDFAIAMIWGVLIGTYSSVFVAVGLLSRFDIKRGDDDDIQATACRRRNGCVKVNFYGFFDAVRRQFERPGKEQRDGKTQQQDNQQHRHEP
;
A
#
# COMPACT_ATOMS: atom_id res chain seq x y z
N PHE A 1 16.10 -4.28 22.43
CA PHE A 1 15.33 -3.31 21.65
C PHE A 1 14.82 -2.17 22.52
N LEU A 2 14.12 -2.43 23.62
CA LEU A 2 13.50 -1.39 24.46
C LEU A 2 14.47 -0.40 25.12
N LYS A 3 15.77 -0.66 25.18
CA LYS A 3 16.76 0.32 25.69
C LYS A 3 16.81 1.59 24.83
N PHE A 4 16.52 1.47 23.53
CA PHE A 4 16.58 2.57 22.58
C PHE A 4 15.23 3.22 22.31
N TYR A 5 14.13 2.79 22.97
CA TYR A 5 12.78 3.23 22.65
C TYR A 5 12.59 4.76 22.72
N ARG A 6 13.31 5.47 23.62
CA ARG A 6 13.23 6.93 23.72
C ARG A 6 13.80 7.59 22.47
N LEU A 7 14.94 7.10 22.01
CA LEU A 7 15.59 7.60 20.80
C LEU A 7 14.74 7.33 19.56
N THR A 8 14.25 6.11 19.42
CA THR A 8 13.40 5.70 18.29
C THR A 8 12.06 6.45 18.28
N PHE A 9 11.48 6.72 19.46
CA PHE A 9 10.25 7.51 19.57
C PHE A 9 10.47 8.98 19.17
N ILE A 10 11.59 9.59 19.59
CA ILE A 10 11.96 10.96 19.17
C ILE A 10 12.16 10.99 17.65
N LEU A 11 12.91 10.04 17.09
CA LEU A 11 13.16 9.95 15.66
C LEU A 11 11.85 9.79 14.86
N SER A 12 10.96 8.91 15.30
CA SER A 12 9.63 8.72 14.69
C SER A 12 8.76 9.97 14.78
N SER A 13 8.78 10.66 15.92
CA SER A 13 8.02 11.91 16.09
C SER A 13 8.56 13.02 15.17
N LEU A 14 9.89 13.14 15.04
CA LEU A 14 10.51 14.07 14.10
C LEU A 14 10.21 13.72 12.64
N LEU A 15 10.21 12.44 12.29
CA LEU A 15 9.85 11.98 10.95
C LEU A 15 8.42 12.35 10.61
N VAL A 16 7.45 12.05 11.50
CA VAL A 16 6.04 12.38 11.30
C VAL A 16 5.82 13.90 11.25
N ALA A 17 6.40 14.65 12.19
CA ALA A 17 6.28 16.11 12.20
C ALA A 17 6.91 16.73 10.94
N GLY A 18 8.08 16.24 10.52
CA GLY A 18 8.73 16.63 9.27
C GLY A 18 7.88 16.30 8.05
N SER A 19 7.28 15.11 7.99
CA SER A 19 6.38 14.69 6.91
C SER A 19 5.15 15.59 6.80
N ILE A 20 4.52 15.92 7.92
CA ILE A 20 3.38 16.84 7.97
C ILE A 20 3.82 18.24 7.55
N GLY A 21 4.97 18.72 8.04
CA GLY A 21 5.53 20.02 7.66
C GLY A 21 5.82 20.11 6.16
N LEU A 22 6.48 19.11 5.59
CA LEU A 22 6.75 19.03 4.14
C LEU A 22 5.46 19.02 3.33
N PHE A 23 4.49 18.22 3.74
CA PHE A 23 3.18 18.18 3.07
C PHE A 23 2.47 19.55 3.13
N ALA A 24 2.53 20.25 4.27
CA ALA A 24 1.87 21.55 4.44
C ALA A 24 2.57 22.68 3.65
N ILE A 25 3.90 22.63 3.49
CA ILE A 25 4.69 23.68 2.83
C ILE A 25 4.82 23.44 1.33
N ILE A 26 5.15 22.21 0.92
CA ILE A 26 5.46 21.86 -0.48
C ILE A 26 4.19 21.30 -1.17
N GLY A 27 3.34 20.56 -0.44
CA GLY A 27 2.21 19.84 -0.99
C GLY A 27 2.62 18.52 -1.68
N LEU A 28 1.71 17.97 -2.48
CA LEU A 28 1.96 16.79 -3.32
C LEU A 28 1.95 17.18 -4.79
N ASN A 29 2.86 16.61 -5.54
CA ASN A 29 2.86 16.69 -6.99
C ASN A 29 1.79 15.74 -7.57
N LEU A 30 0.54 16.21 -7.61
CA LEU A 30 -0.58 15.41 -8.08
C LEU A 30 -0.45 15.11 -9.57
N GLY A 31 -0.60 13.85 -9.95
CA GLY A 31 -0.63 13.38 -11.32
C GLY A 31 -1.90 13.77 -12.08
N ILE A 32 -1.90 13.46 -13.36
CA ILE A 32 -3.05 13.71 -14.25
C ILE A 32 -4.31 12.96 -13.81
N ASP A 33 -4.16 11.84 -13.09
CA ASP A 33 -5.27 11.08 -12.51
C ASP A 33 -6.17 11.93 -11.61
N PHE A 34 -5.60 12.95 -10.95
CA PHE A 34 -6.31 13.81 -9.99
C PHE A 34 -6.55 15.22 -10.50
N LYS A 35 -5.58 15.80 -11.23
CA LYS A 35 -5.69 17.16 -11.77
C LYS A 35 -6.39 17.18 -13.12
N GLY A 36 -6.45 16.05 -13.82
CA GLY A 36 -6.76 16.02 -15.24
C GLY A 36 -5.59 16.55 -16.08
N GLY A 37 -5.66 16.36 -17.39
CA GLY A 37 -4.65 16.83 -18.33
C GLY A 37 -4.16 15.73 -19.26
N ILE A 38 -3.06 16.02 -19.94
CA ILE A 38 -2.44 15.14 -20.94
C ILE A 38 -1.05 14.77 -20.43
N LEU A 39 -0.73 13.48 -20.51
CA LEU A 39 0.60 12.93 -20.26
C LEU A 39 1.13 12.30 -21.53
N ILE A 40 2.32 12.71 -21.95
CA ILE A 40 3.01 12.15 -23.10
C ILE A 40 4.37 11.63 -22.63
N GLU A 41 4.62 10.35 -22.84
CA GLU A 41 5.93 9.73 -22.68
C GLU A 41 6.59 9.67 -24.04
N ALA A 42 7.75 10.30 -24.17
CA ALA A 42 8.50 10.33 -25.42
C ALA A 42 9.96 9.94 -25.19
N ARG A 43 10.54 9.26 -26.17
CA ARG A 43 11.93 8.85 -26.18
C ARG A 43 12.69 9.56 -27.30
N HIS A 44 13.82 10.17 -26.98
CA HIS A 44 14.73 10.74 -27.93
C HIS A 44 15.51 9.63 -28.66
N ASN A 45 15.53 9.68 -30.03
CA ASN A 45 16.02 8.57 -30.85
C ASN A 45 17.55 8.45 -30.87
N THR A 46 18.29 9.54 -30.67
CA THR A 46 19.73 9.60 -30.98
C THR A 46 20.63 9.91 -29.75
N GLY A 47 20.10 10.08 -28.53
CA GLY A 47 20.90 10.39 -27.35
C GLY A 47 20.11 11.00 -26.21
N PRO A 48 20.77 11.64 -25.25
CA PRO A 48 20.09 12.29 -24.13
C PRO A 48 19.09 13.34 -24.60
N ALA A 49 17.92 13.39 -23.96
CA ALA A 49 16.88 14.33 -24.29
C ALA A 49 17.26 15.77 -23.84
N ASN A 50 17.15 16.75 -24.72
CA ASN A 50 17.39 18.15 -24.41
C ASN A 50 16.14 18.79 -23.77
N ILE A 51 15.95 18.55 -22.47
CA ILE A 51 14.77 19.04 -21.72
C ILE A 51 14.70 20.57 -21.72
N SER A 52 15.85 21.26 -21.66
CA SER A 52 15.88 22.73 -21.60
C SER A 52 15.45 23.38 -22.90
N GLY A 53 15.91 22.85 -24.04
CA GLY A 53 15.52 23.34 -25.38
C GLY A 53 14.03 23.04 -25.63
N LEU A 54 13.63 21.80 -25.40
CA LEU A 54 12.26 21.35 -25.64
C LEU A 54 11.23 22.12 -24.78
N ARG A 55 11.62 22.53 -23.56
CA ARG A 55 10.76 23.36 -22.68
C ARG A 55 10.38 24.67 -23.38
N GLY A 56 11.35 25.38 -23.93
CA GLY A 56 11.10 26.65 -24.62
C GLY A 56 10.18 26.47 -25.86
N ASP A 57 10.41 25.42 -26.64
CA ASP A 57 9.62 25.11 -27.81
C ASP A 57 8.15 24.79 -27.43
N LEU A 58 7.94 23.97 -26.40
CA LEU A 58 6.61 23.60 -25.95
C LEU A 58 5.86 24.75 -25.25
N GLU A 59 6.55 25.57 -24.44
CA GLU A 59 5.95 26.75 -23.79
C GLU A 59 5.43 27.76 -24.86
N SER A 60 6.12 27.86 -26.00
CA SER A 60 5.69 28.73 -27.10
C SER A 60 4.36 28.33 -27.74
N LEU A 61 3.88 27.11 -27.54
CA LEU A 61 2.59 26.61 -28.06
C LEU A 61 1.38 27.21 -27.37
N GLY A 62 1.54 27.85 -26.18
CA GLY A 62 0.45 28.48 -25.46
C GLY A 62 -0.56 27.47 -24.87
N LEU A 63 -0.11 26.24 -24.57
CA LEU A 63 -0.94 25.16 -24.05
C LEU A 63 -1.13 25.21 -22.51
N GLY A 64 -0.87 26.36 -21.89
CA GLY A 64 -0.96 26.52 -20.45
C GLY A 64 0.28 26.02 -19.71
N ASP A 65 0.10 25.45 -18.52
CA ASP A 65 1.20 24.95 -17.72
C ASP A 65 1.74 23.62 -18.30
N ILE A 66 3.03 23.61 -18.64
CA ILE A 66 3.72 22.45 -19.19
C ILE A 66 4.86 22.07 -18.25
N SER A 67 4.85 20.82 -17.80
CA SER A 67 5.92 20.25 -17.00
C SER A 67 6.68 19.19 -17.79
N LEU A 68 8.02 19.34 -17.86
CA LEU A 68 8.91 18.36 -18.46
C LEU A 68 9.86 17.82 -17.40
N GLN A 69 10.01 16.52 -17.37
CA GLN A 69 10.97 15.85 -16.50
C GLN A 69 11.59 14.65 -17.19
N GLY A 70 12.84 14.32 -16.85
CA GLY A 70 13.47 13.08 -17.28
C GLY A 70 12.76 11.89 -16.65
N PHE A 71 12.63 10.80 -17.38
CA PHE A 71 11.83 9.66 -16.99
C PHE A 71 12.56 8.34 -17.26
N GLY A 72 13.10 7.73 -16.23
CA GLY A 72 13.77 6.44 -16.30
C GLY A 72 15.19 6.51 -16.83
N THR A 73 15.38 6.74 -18.13
CA THR A 73 16.68 6.88 -18.79
C THR A 73 16.95 8.33 -19.19
N GLU A 74 18.19 8.64 -19.57
CA GLU A 74 18.55 9.98 -20.07
C GLU A 74 17.87 10.33 -21.40
N THR A 75 17.35 9.32 -22.11
CA THR A 75 16.67 9.49 -23.39
C THR A 75 15.17 9.68 -23.27
N ASP A 76 14.58 9.29 -22.13
CA ASP A 76 13.13 9.29 -21.94
C ASP A 76 12.68 10.56 -21.21
N ILE A 77 11.61 11.16 -21.69
CA ILE A 77 11.00 12.35 -21.12
C ILE A 77 9.52 12.12 -20.86
N LEU A 78 9.04 12.72 -19.81
CA LEU A 78 7.64 12.80 -19.48
C LEU A 78 7.18 14.24 -19.63
N ILE A 79 6.20 14.46 -20.49
CA ILE A 79 5.61 15.77 -20.80
C ILE A 79 4.21 15.75 -20.23
N ARG A 80 3.94 16.65 -19.28
CA ARG A 80 2.59 16.91 -18.79
C ARG A 80 2.12 18.25 -19.29
N ILE A 81 0.89 18.27 -19.76
CA ILE A 81 0.25 19.44 -20.31
C ILE A 81 -1.02 19.66 -19.52
N GLN A 82 -1.23 20.90 -19.06
CA GLN A 82 -2.46 21.28 -18.43
C GLN A 82 -3.64 20.97 -19.38
N ARG A 83 -4.75 20.61 -18.77
CA ARG A 83 -6.00 20.43 -19.50
C ARG A 83 -6.30 21.66 -20.34
N GLN A 84 -6.64 21.45 -21.61
CA GLN A 84 -7.09 22.51 -22.50
C GLN A 84 -8.59 22.82 -22.26
N ASP A 85 -8.96 24.08 -22.39
CA ASP A 85 -10.36 24.49 -22.35
C ASP A 85 -11.08 23.99 -23.61
N GLY A 86 -12.20 23.29 -23.41
CA GLY A 86 -13.01 22.74 -24.50
C GLY A 86 -13.30 21.25 -24.36
N ASP A 87 -13.71 20.65 -25.46
CA ASP A 87 -14.07 19.24 -25.59
C ASP A 87 -12.86 18.34 -25.85
N GLU A 88 -13.11 17.05 -26.06
CA GLU A 88 -12.08 16.06 -26.39
C GLU A 88 -11.25 16.44 -27.62
N LYS A 89 -11.83 17.16 -28.58
CA LYS A 89 -11.13 17.61 -29.80
C LYS A 89 -10.02 18.62 -29.48
N ALA A 90 -10.23 19.50 -28.49
CA ALA A 90 -9.21 20.44 -28.06
C ALA A 90 -8.00 19.70 -27.45
N GLN A 91 -8.25 18.62 -26.69
CA GLN A 91 -7.18 17.80 -26.13
C GLN A 91 -6.39 17.06 -27.23
N ILE A 92 -7.11 16.48 -28.20
CA ILE A 92 -6.48 15.80 -29.35
C ILE A 92 -5.62 16.79 -30.15
N ALA A 93 -6.12 18.02 -30.35
CA ALA A 93 -5.36 19.06 -31.07
C ALA A 93 -4.08 19.43 -30.30
N ALA A 94 -4.12 19.53 -28.97
CA ALA A 94 -2.94 19.78 -28.15
C ALA A 94 -1.92 18.63 -28.26
N ILE A 95 -2.37 17.37 -28.25
CA ILE A 95 -1.49 16.20 -28.46
C ILE A 95 -0.83 16.25 -29.80
N GLN A 96 -1.57 16.60 -30.85
CA GLN A 96 -1.03 16.73 -32.21
C GLN A 96 -0.01 17.87 -32.36
N LEU A 97 -0.27 19.03 -31.70
CA LEU A 97 0.65 20.15 -31.68
C LEU A 97 1.98 19.76 -31.03
N VAL A 98 1.92 19.10 -29.89
CA VAL A 98 3.12 18.60 -29.17
C VAL A 98 3.83 17.54 -30.01
N GLY A 99 3.10 16.59 -30.59
CA GLY A 99 3.69 15.60 -31.47
C GLY A 99 4.42 16.20 -32.66
N ASN A 100 3.87 17.24 -33.29
CA ASN A 100 4.50 17.95 -34.38
C ASN A 100 5.77 18.71 -33.93
N THR A 101 5.77 19.28 -32.71
CA THR A 101 6.93 19.98 -32.13
C THR A 101 8.05 19.00 -31.76
N LEU A 102 7.71 17.82 -31.28
CA LEU A 102 8.67 16.74 -31.02
C LEU A 102 9.33 16.22 -32.33
N GLY A 103 8.61 16.28 -33.44
CA GLY A 103 9.10 15.89 -34.74
C GLY A 103 9.52 14.42 -34.85
N SER A 104 10.48 14.14 -35.73
CA SER A 104 11.05 12.80 -35.95
C SER A 104 12.12 12.41 -34.93
N ASP A 105 12.57 13.37 -34.13
CA ASP A 105 13.65 13.16 -33.16
C ASP A 105 13.19 12.42 -31.90
N TYR A 106 11.89 12.42 -31.65
CA TYR A 106 11.27 11.75 -30.52
C TYR A 106 10.25 10.71 -30.98
N ASP A 107 10.29 9.55 -30.36
CA ASP A 107 9.29 8.47 -30.48
C ASP A 107 8.31 8.55 -29.30
N ILE A 108 7.02 8.82 -29.60
CA ILE A 108 5.96 8.87 -28.60
C ILE A 108 5.61 7.43 -28.21
N ARG A 109 5.92 7.07 -26.97
CA ARG A 109 5.70 5.74 -26.41
C ARG A 109 4.30 5.56 -25.85
N ARG A 110 3.80 6.60 -25.19
CA ARG A 110 2.53 6.56 -24.49
C ARG A 110 1.90 7.94 -24.47
N THR A 111 0.60 7.98 -24.64
CA THR A 111 -0.19 9.19 -24.45
C THR A 111 -1.39 8.84 -23.60
N GLU A 112 -1.58 9.58 -22.53
CA GLU A 112 -2.72 9.45 -21.63
C GLU A 112 -3.45 10.78 -21.54
N PHE A 113 -4.76 10.71 -21.41
CA PHE A 113 -5.61 11.87 -21.22
C PHE A 113 -6.65 11.55 -20.13
N VAL A 114 -6.75 12.45 -19.16
CA VAL A 114 -7.77 12.40 -18.12
C VAL A 114 -8.61 13.65 -18.15
N GLY A 115 -9.91 13.48 -18.40
CA GLY A 115 -10.86 14.57 -18.34
C GLY A 115 -11.07 15.08 -16.89
N PRO A 116 -11.52 16.32 -16.70
CA PRO A 116 -11.62 16.95 -15.37
C PRO A 116 -12.65 16.30 -14.45
N THR A 117 -13.78 15.91 -15.01
CA THR A 117 -14.82 15.18 -14.27
C THR A 117 -14.30 13.83 -13.78
N VAL A 118 -13.57 13.13 -14.64
CA VAL A 118 -12.95 11.83 -14.31
C VAL A 118 -11.86 12.02 -13.25
N GLY A 119 -10.98 13.01 -13.39
CA GLY A 119 -9.93 13.28 -12.42
C GLY A 119 -10.47 13.62 -11.03
N ALA A 120 -11.49 14.50 -10.96
CA ALA A 120 -12.13 14.82 -9.69
C ALA A 120 -12.85 13.62 -9.05
N GLU A 121 -13.52 12.80 -9.87
CA GLU A 121 -14.17 11.58 -9.40
C GLU A 121 -13.14 10.55 -8.90
N LEU A 122 -12.04 10.38 -9.61
CA LEU A 122 -10.95 9.49 -9.19
C LEU A 122 -10.30 9.94 -7.88
N ALA A 123 -10.12 11.26 -7.69
CA ALA A 123 -9.61 11.82 -6.44
C ALA A 123 -10.56 11.51 -5.27
N GLU A 124 -11.86 11.78 -5.43
CA GLU A 124 -12.88 11.48 -4.42
C GLU A 124 -12.92 9.98 -4.08
N LYS A 125 -13.00 9.14 -5.11
CA LYS A 125 -13.04 7.66 -4.93
C LYS A 125 -11.74 7.13 -4.35
N GLY A 126 -10.59 7.67 -4.73
CA GLY A 126 -9.28 7.32 -4.19
C GLY A 126 -9.19 7.63 -2.69
N ILE A 127 -9.58 8.83 -2.26
CA ILE A 127 -9.62 9.21 -0.84
C ILE A 127 -10.61 8.32 -0.07
N LEU A 128 -11.80 8.09 -0.63
CA LEU A 128 -12.79 7.22 -0.01
C LEU A 128 -12.26 5.80 0.17
N ALA A 129 -11.59 5.25 -0.84
CA ALA A 129 -10.99 3.91 -0.79
C ALA A 129 -9.95 3.80 0.33
N VAL A 130 -9.05 4.79 0.46
CA VAL A 130 -8.04 4.84 1.54
C VAL A 130 -8.73 4.89 2.90
N VAL A 131 -9.70 5.79 3.09
CA VAL A 131 -10.40 5.93 4.36
C VAL A 131 -11.16 4.64 4.71
N CYS A 132 -11.90 4.07 3.78
CA CYS A 132 -12.63 2.81 4.00
C CYS A 132 -11.68 1.65 4.33
N ALA A 133 -10.55 1.53 3.64
CA ALA A 133 -9.57 0.47 3.89
C ALA A 133 -8.93 0.63 5.28
N LEU A 134 -8.52 1.85 5.66
CA LEU A 134 -7.96 2.12 6.98
C LEU A 134 -8.98 1.85 8.10
N LEU A 135 -10.25 2.24 7.89
CA LEU A 135 -11.33 1.93 8.84
C LEU A 135 -11.57 0.43 8.95
N ALA A 136 -11.58 -0.30 7.83
CA ALA A 136 -11.74 -1.76 7.84
C ALA A 136 -10.60 -2.45 8.59
N ILE A 137 -9.34 -2.02 8.36
CA ILE A 137 -8.18 -2.51 9.11
C ILE A 137 -8.33 -2.20 10.60
N MET A 138 -8.73 -0.98 10.95
CA MET A 138 -8.95 -0.56 12.35
C MET A 138 -9.99 -1.43 13.04
N VAL A 139 -11.14 -1.66 12.40
CA VAL A 139 -12.21 -2.51 12.91
C VAL A 139 -11.73 -3.95 13.10
N TYR A 140 -11.00 -4.49 12.10
CA TYR A 140 -10.42 -5.83 12.19
C TYR A 140 -9.49 -5.97 13.40
N ILE A 141 -8.58 -5.03 13.62
CA ILE A 141 -7.64 -5.06 14.75
C ILE A 141 -8.37 -4.92 16.08
N TRP A 142 -9.39 -4.06 16.15
CA TRP A 142 -10.22 -3.88 17.34
C TRP A 142 -10.91 -5.19 17.75
N PHE A 143 -11.45 -5.93 16.80
CA PHE A 143 -12.06 -7.23 17.08
C PHE A 143 -11.05 -8.32 17.41
N ARG A 144 -9.84 -8.25 16.82
CA ARG A 144 -8.81 -9.27 16.94
C ARG A 144 -7.99 -9.15 18.22
N PHE A 145 -7.81 -7.92 18.71
CA PHE A 145 -6.94 -7.59 19.84
C PHE A 145 -7.65 -6.76 20.90
N GLU A 146 -7.05 -6.71 22.10
CA GLU A 146 -7.46 -5.79 23.15
C GLU A 146 -7.17 -4.33 22.73
N TRP A 147 -7.91 -3.36 23.31
CA TRP A 147 -7.87 -1.95 22.92
C TRP A 147 -6.46 -1.32 22.95
N GLN A 148 -5.58 -1.76 23.88
CA GLN A 148 -4.21 -1.26 23.98
C GLN A 148 -3.38 -1.61 22.74
N PHE A 149 -3.50 -2.87 22.28
CA PHE A 149 -2.85 -3.35 21.06
C PHE A 149 -3.41 -2.65 19.84
N SER A 150 -4.72 -2.44 19.80
CA SER A 150 -5.39 -1.77 18.67
C SER A 150 -4.92 -0.33 18.53
N ILE A 151 -4.84 0.44 19.61
CA ILE A 151 -4.32 1.81 19.57
C ILE A 151 -2.86 1.84 19.12
N ALA A 152 -2.01 0.96 19.66
CA ALA A 152 -0.61 0.92 19.28
C ALA A 152 -0.41 0.57 17.79
N ALA A 153 -1.20 -0.37 17.26
CA ALA A 153 -1.18 -0.72 15.84
C ALA A 153 -1.64 0.42 14.93
N ILE A 154 -2.73 1.10 15.30
CA ILE A 154 -3.28 2.22 14.53
C ILE A 154 -2.28 3.39 14.48
N LEU A 155 -1.65 3.72 15.61
CA LEU A 155 -0.65 4.77 15.66
C LEU A 155 0.60 4.43 14.83
N ALA A 156 1.06 3.17 14.85
CA ALA A 156 2.15 2.70 14.01
C ALA A 156 1.77 2.76 12.51
N LEU A 157 0.56 2.33 12.15
CA LEU A 157 0.06 2.42 10.78
C LEU A 157 -0.04 3.88 10.30
N THR A 158 -0.56 4.77 11.14
CA THR A 158 -0.64 6.21 10.83
C THR A 158 0.76 6.81 10.62
N HIS A 159 1.73 6.44 11.45
CA HIS A 159 3.14 6.81 11.27
C HIS A 159 3.65 6.39 9.88
N ASP A 160 3.40 5.16 9.45
CA ASP A 160 3.90 4.64 8.17
C ASP A 160 3.27 5.34 6.97
N VAL A 161 1.95 5.55 7.01
CA VAL A 161 1.24 6.29 5.96
C VAL A 161 1.72 7.75 5.88
N LEU A 162 1.82 8.45 7.02
CA LEU A 162 2.29 9.85 7.05
C LEU A 162 3.74 9.98 6.58
N SER A 163 4.61 9.04 6.96
CA SER A 163 6.00 9.06 6.49
C SER A 163 6.11 8.82 4.98
N THR A 164 5.23 8.00 4.42
CA THR A 164 5.16 7.76 2.97
C THR A 164 4.67 9.02 2.23
N ILE A 165 3.63 9.70 2.74
CA ILE A 165 3.19 10.99 2.20
C ILE A 165 4.33 12.02 2.26
N GLY A 166 5.08 12.06 3.37
CA GLY A 166 6.26 12.91 3.51
C GLY A 166 7.35 12.62 2.50
N LEU A 167 7.58 11.35 2.17
CA LEU A 167 8.52 10.96 1.11
C LEU A 167 8.10 11.57 -0.24
N PHE A 168 6.84 11.45 -0.62
CA PHE A 168 6.33 12.01 -1.89
C PHE A 168 6.45 13.54 -1.90
N ALA A 169 6.15 14.22 -0.80
CA ALA A 169 6.32 15.66 -0.69
C ALA A 169 7.80 16.08 -0.81
N LEU A 170 8.74 15.31 -0.23
CA LEU A 170 10.18 15.59 -0.26
C LEU A 170 10.81 15.34 -1.64
N THR A 171 10.44 14.20 -2.27
CA THR A 171 11.05 13.78 -3.55
C THR A 171 10.38 14.40 -4.76
N ASN A 172 9.24 15.04 -4.56
CA ASN A 172 8.38 15.57 -5.64
C ASN A 172 7.97 14.50 -6.68
N PHE A 173 7.98 13.22 -6.30
CA PHE A 173 7.47 12.14 -7.13
C PHE A 173 5.98 12.35 -7.43
N GLU A 174 5.55 11.81 -8.55
CA GLU A 174 4.16 11.92 -8.95
C GLU A 174 3.23 11.13 -8.05
N PHE A 175 2.25 11.81 -7.48
CA PHE A 175 1.20 11.20 -6.68
C PHE A 175 0.00 10.89 -7.58
N ASN A 176 -0.14 9.64 -7.98
CA ASN A 176 -1.15 9.11 -8.90
C ASN A 176 -1.93 7.94 -8.28
N LEU A 177 -2.82 7.31 -9.04
CA LEU A 177 -3.59 6.15 -8.54
C LEU A 177 -2.71 4.96 -8.13
N ALA A 178 -1.59 4.74 -8.82
CA ALA A 178 -0.64 3.70 -8.42
C ALA A 178 -0.01 3.99 -7.05
N THR A 179 0.22 5.27 -6.73
CA THR A 179 0.68 5.70 -5.40
C THR A 179 -0.36 5.43 -4.31
N VAL A 180 -1.64 5.68 -4.59
CA VAL A 180 -2.73 5.32 -3.67
C VAL A 180 -2.74 3.81 -3.40
N ALA A 181 -2.60 3.00 -4.45
CA ALA A 181 -2.48 1.55 -4.32
C ALA A 181 -1.24 1.13 -3.51
N ALA A 182 -0.10 1.84 -3.70
CA ALA A 182 1.10 1.63 -2.89
C ALA A 182 0.84 1.89 -1.41
N ILE A 183 0.22 3.01 -1.05
CA ILE A 183 -0.11 3.35 0.34
C ILE A 183 -1.00 2.29 0.99
N LEU A 184 -2.04 1.81 0.28
CA LEU A 184 -2.91 0.75 0.76
C LEU A 184 -2.15 -0.58 0.95
N THR A 185 -1.24 -0.88 0.04
CA THR A 185 -0.39 -2.08 0.12
C THR A 185 0.60 -1.99 1.28
N ILE A 186 1.23 -0.82 1.49
CA ILE A 186 2.11 -0.54 2.63
C ILE A 186 1.35 -0.71 3.94
N ALA A 187 0.13 -0.18 4.02
CA ALA A 187 -0.72 -0.33 5.20
C ALA A 187 -1.00 -1.81 5.52
N GLY A 188 -1.35 -2.60 4.51
CA GLY A 188 -1.57 -4.04 4.65
C GLY A 188 -0.29 -4.81 5.02
N TYR A 189 0.84 -4.42 4.46
CA TYR A 189 2.14 -5.04 4.75
C TYR A 189 2.60 -4.75 6.19
N SER A 190 2.57 -3.49 6.61
CA SER A 190 2.97 -3.06 7.95
C SER A 190 2.13 -3.73 9.03
N ILE A 191 0.80 -3.78 8.84
CA ILE A 191 -0.09 -4.38 9.83
C ILE A 191 0.14 -5.89 9.98
N ASN A 192 0.53 -6.59 8.91
CA ASN A 192 0.82 -8.02 8.97
C ASN A 192 1.98 -8.33 9.95
N ASP A 193 3.05 -7.55 9.91
CA ASP A 193 4.18 -7.71 10.83
C ASP A 193 3.79 -7.33 12.28
N THR A 194 3.07 -6.23 12.45
CA THR A 194 2.57 -5.79 13.78
C THR A 194 1.70 -6.86 14.42
N VAL A 195 0.76 -7.46 13.67
CA VAL A 195 -0.13 -8.53 14.15
C VAL A 195 0.66 -9.75 14.62
N VAL A 196 1.70 -10.15 13.88
CA VAL A 196 2.55 -11.29 14.25
C VAL A 196 3.29 -11.06 15.55
N VAL A 197 3.86 -9.86 15.73
CA VAL A 197 4.54 -9.49 16.97
C VAL A 197 3.55 -9.44 18.13
N PHE A 198 2.37 -8.86 17.93
CA PHE A 198 1.35 -8.76 18.97
C PHE A 198 0.77 -10.11 19.39
N ASP A 199 0.53 -11.02 18.45
CA ASP A 199 0.13 -12.39 18.77
C ASP A 199 1.17 -13.09 19.65
N ARG A 200 2.47 -12.91 19.31
CA ARG A 200 3.55 -13.47 20.11
C ARG A 200 3.65 -12.83 21.48
N VAL A 201 3.46 -11.52 21.58
CA VAL A 201 3.41 -10.82 22.87
C VAL A 201 2.28 -11.38 23.75
N ARG A 202 1.07 -11.55 23.20
CA ARG A 202 -0.07 -12.14 23.94
C ARG A 202 0.20 -13.55 24.40
N GLU A 203 0.79 -14.39 23.54
CA GLU A 203 1.19 -15.75 23.91
C GLU A 203 2.18 -15.74 25.07
N ASN A 204 3.22 -14.89 25.00
CA ASN A 204 4.25 -14.80 26.02
C ASN A 204 3.73 -14.17 27.32
N LEU A 205 2.78 -13.22 27.28
CA LEU A 205 2.11 -12.67 28.47
C LEU A 205 1.36 -13.75 29.25
N ARG A 206 0.71 -14.69 28.56
CA ARG A 206 0.01 -15.82 29.20
C ARG A 206 0.99 -16.85 29.76
N ARG A 207 2.10 -17.08 29.06
CA ARG A 207 3.08 -18.12 29.38
C ARG A 207 4.03 -17.72 30.52
N TYR A 208 4.47 -16.45 30.57
CA TYR A 208 5.51 -15.96 31.47
C TYR A 208 4.98 -14.94 32.47
N LYS A 209 4.16 -15.40 33.45
CA LYS A 209 3.50 -14.54 34.42
C LYS A 209 4.46 -13.79 35.38
N SER A 210 5.67 -14.32 35.61
CA SER A 210 6.68 -13.76 36.53
C SER A 210 7.64 -12.77 35.91
N TYR A 211 7.69 -12.67 34.55
CA TYR A 211 8.62 -11.77 33.85
C TYR A 211 8.08 -10.33 33.83
N SER A 212 8.99 -9.34 33.76
CA SER A 212 8.57 -7.96 33.55
C SER A 212 7.95 -7.78 32.16
N LEU A 213 7.06 -6.78 31.98
CA LEU A 213 6.47 -6.48 30.66
C LEU A 213 7.56 -6.22 29.61
N GLY A 214 8.62 -5.48 29.99
CA GLY A 214 9.74 -5.18 29.11
C GLY A 214 10.50 -6.43 28.65
N ASP A 215 10.68 -7.41 29.54
CA ASP A 215 11.35 -8.66 29.19
C ASP A 215 10.49 -9.51 28.24
N ILE A 216 9.18 -9.54 28.46
CA ILE A 216 8.22 -10.23 27.59
C ILE A 216 8.21 -9.60 26.19
N LEU A 217 8.16 -8.27 26.10
CA LEU A 217 8.19 -7.56 24.82
C LEU A 217 9.50 -7.82 24.07
N ASN A 218 10.66 -7.71 24.75
CA ASN A 218 11.96 -8.02 24.14
C ASN A 218 12.06 -9.48 23.67
N LYS A 219 11.57 -10.42 24.47
CA LYS A 219 11.54 -11.84 24.14
C LYS A 219 10.69 -12.10 22.89
N SER A 220 9.48 -11.52 22.85
CA SER A 220 8.55 -11.68 21.73
C SER A 220 9.12 -11.11 20.43
N LEU A 221 9.76 -9.93 20.50
CA LEU A 221 10.46 -9.35 19.35
C LEU A 221 11.57 -10.26 18.83
N ASN A 222 12.43 -10.80 19.72
CA ASN A 222 13.52 -11.69 19.29
C ASN A 222 12.99 -12.97 18.66
N GLU A 223 11.87 -13.51 19.15
CA GLU A 223 11.27 -14.73 18.62
C GLU A 223 10.60 -14.54 17.25
N THR A 224 10.14 -13.33 16.93
CA THR A 224 9.51 -13.00 15.64
C THR A 224 10.47 -12.36 14.64
N LEU A 225 11.62 -11.84 15.10
CA LEU A 225 12.55 -11.04 14.30
C LEU A 225 13.01 -11.75 13.02
N SER A 226 13.36 -13.05 13.13
CA SER A 226 13.81 -13.82 11.97
C SER A 226 12.76 -13.87 10.87
N ARG A 227 11.48 -14.04 11.23
CA ARG A 227 10.38 -14.04 10.27
C ARG A 227 10.21 -12.66 9.63
N THR A 228 10.14 -11.60 10.44
CA THR A 228 9.98 -10.22 9.97
C THR A 228 11.12 -9.81 9.04
N VAL A 229 12.37 -10.12 9.39
CA VAL A 229 13.53 -9.83 8.53
C VAL A 229 13.46 -10.62 7.22
N MET A 230 13.14 -11.91 7.25
CA MET A 230 13.03 -12.72 6.04
C MET A 230 11.93 -12.23 5.10
N THR A 231 10.75 -11.91 5.63
CA THR A 231 9.65 -11.36 4.81
C THR A 231 10.01 -10.01 4.20
N SER A 232 10.65 -9.12 4.98
CA SER A 232 11.07 -7.80 4.49
C SER A 232 12.16 -7.92 3.43
N VAL A 233 13.19 -8.75 3.65
CA VAL A 233 14.29 -8.93 2.69
C VAL A 233 13.79 -9.52 1.38
N THR A 234 12.95 -10.57 1.42
CA THR A 234 12.40 -11.18 0.20
C THR A 234 11.54 -10.21 -0.59
N THR A 235 10.72 -9.40 0.09
CA THR A 235 9.90 -8.36 -0.57
C THR A 235 10.78 -7.25 -1.14
N LEU A 236 11.79 -6.77 -0.39
CA LEU A 236 12.73 -5.77 -0.88
C LEU A 236 13.50 -6.23 -2.11
N LEU A 237 13.95 -7.49 -2.16
CA LEU A 237 14.61 -8.05 -3.34
C LEU A 237 13.71 -8.02 -4.58
N ALA A 238 12.43 -8.38 -4.43
CA ALA A 238 11.46 -8.31 -5.52
C ALA A 238 11.23 -6.86 -5.97
N LEU A 239 11.08 -5.93 -5.02
CA LEU A 239 10.87 -4.51 -5.32
C LEU A 239 12.10 -3.86 -5.98
N VAL A 240 13.31 -4.20 -5.54
CA VAL A 240 14.55 -3.75 -6.18
C VAL A 240 14.64 -4.27 -7.62
N ALA A 241 14.25 -5.52 -7.87
CA ALA A 241 14.17 -6.04 -9.24
C ALA A 241 13.17 -5.23 -10.10
N ILE A 242 12.01 -4.82 -9.53
CA ILE A 242 11.06 -3.95 -10.24
C ILE A 242 11.67 -2.57 -10.50
N VAL A 243 12.42 -1.97 -9.57
CA VAL A 243 13.10 -0.68 -9.80
C VAL A 243 14.10 -0.76 -10.95
N ILE A 244 14.82 -1.89 -11.07
CA ILE A 244 15.87 -2.06 -12.10
C ILE A 244 15.26 -2.45 -13.45
N PHE A 245 14.29 -3.35 -13.49
CA PHE A 245 13.78 -3.97 -14.70
C PHE A 245 12.33 -3.57 -15.07
N GLY A 246 11.57 -2.99 -14.15
CA GLY A 246 10.14 -2.72 -14.30
C GLY A 246 9.79 -1.51 -15.16
N GLY A 247 10.80 -0.76 -15.60
CA GLY A 247 10.59 0.46 -16.37
C GLY A 247 10.10 1.63 -15.50
N ALA A 248 9.95 2.77 -16.16
CA ALA A 248 9.73 4.04 -15.48
C ALA A 248 8.36 4.13 -14.78
N VAL A 249 7.31 3.52 -15.38
CA VAL A 249 5.94 3.55 -14.86
C VAL A 249 5.82 2.89 -13.46
N LEU A 250 6.55 1.80 -13.24
CA LEU A 250 6.51 1.05 -11.98
C LEU A 250 7.55 1.54 -10.95
N ARG A 251 8.47 2.42 -11.37
CA ARG A 251 9.61 2.83 -10.56
C ARG A 251 9.17 3.59 -9.30
N ASP A 252 8.31 4.60 -9.44
CA ASP A 252 7.85 5.43 -8.33
C ASP A 252 7.03 4.61 -7.34
N PHE A 253 6.15 3.74 -7.86
CA PHE A 253 5.43 2.75 -7.05
C PHE A 253 6.39 1.84 -6.27
N ALA A 254 7.39 1.28 -6.93
CA ALA A 254 8.34 0.36 -6.30
C ALA A 254 9.22 1.07 -5.24
N ILE A 255 9.63 2.32 -5.50
CA ILE A 255 10.39 3.14 -4.52
C ILE A 255 9.52 3.44 -3.29
N ALA A 256 8.24 3.82 -3.50
CA ALA A 256 7.30 4.01 -2.41
C ALA A 256 7.14 2.74 -1.56
N MET A 257 6.98 1.59 -2.22
CA MET A 257 6.88 0.30 -1.56
C MET A 257 8.15 -0.08 -0.79
N ILE A 258 9.35 0.17 -1.35
CA ILE A 258 10.64 -0.05 -0.64
C ILE A 258 10.67 0.78 0.64
N TRP A 259 10.34 2.05 0.54
CA TRP A 259 10.24 2.93 1.72
C TRP A 259 9.24 2.39 2.73
N GLY A 260 8.04 2.04 2.27
CA GLY A 260 6.97 1.52 3.13
C GLY A 260 7.33 0.21 3.85
N VAL A 261 8.02 -0.71 3.17
CA VAL A 261 8.51 -1.97 3.79
C VAL A 261 9.56 -1.68 4.86
N LEU A 262 10.51 -0.78 4.58
CA LEU A 262 11.56 -0.41 5.54
C LEU A 262 10.96 0.28 6.77
N ILE A 263 10.11 1.28 6.55
CA ILE A 263 9.46 2.03 7.64
C ILE A 263 8.46 1.16 8.40
N GLY A 264 7.68 0.32 7.72
CA GLY A 264 6.72 -0.59 8.34
C GLY A 264 7.40 -1.65 9.21
N THR A 265 8.54 -2.19 8.76
CA THR A 265 9.35 -3.10 9.58
C THR A 265 9.92 -2.38 10.81
N TYR A 266 10.44 -1.17 10.62
CA TYR A 266 10.91 -0.33 11.74
C TYR A 266 9.77 0.00 12.70
N SER A 267 8.62 0.42 12.22
CA SER A 267 7.50 0.86 13.05
C SER A 267 6.89 -0.30 13.86
N SER A 268 6.78 -1.49 13.26
CA SER A 268 6.28 -2.69 13.97
C SER A 268 7.18 -3.08 15.14
N VAL A 269 8.51 -2.96 15.00
CA VAL A 269 9.47 -3.32 16.04
C VAL A 269 9.59 -2.23 17.12
N PHE A 270 9.69 -0.96 16.71
CA PHE A 270 10.06 0.13 17.63
C PHE A 270 8.88 1.02 18.02
N VAL A 271 7.95 1.32 17.09
CA VAL A 271 6.82 2.21 17.38
C VAL A 271 5.70 1.43 18.05
N ALA A 272 5.20 0.36 17.42
CA ALA A 272 4.08 -0.40 17.92
C ALA A 272 4.37 -1.05 19.27
N VAL A 273 5.50 -1.74 19.40
CA VAL A 273 5.92 -2.38 20.68
C VAL A 273 6.37 -1.35 21.70
N GLY A 274 7.01 -0.26 21.26
CA GLY A 274 7.38 0.86 22.13
C GLY A 274 6.16 1.54 22.77
N LEU A 275 5.10 1.76 21.99
CA LEU A 275 3.82 2.27 22.50
C LEU A 275 3.17 1.28 23.48
N LEU A 276 3.18 -0.01 23.12
CA LEU A 276 2.61 -1.05 23.98
C LEU A 276 3.27 -1.11 25.35
N SER A 277 4.57 -0.79 25.44
CA SER A 277 5.31 -0.73 26.72
C SER A 277 4.82 0.37 27.69
N ARG A 278 4.03 1.34 27.21
CA ARG A 278 3.45 2.45 28.00
C ARG A 278 2.07 2.14 28.54
N PHE A 279 1.41 1.12 28.02
CA PHE A 279 0.10 0.69 28.49
C PHE A 279 0.23 -0.31 29.64
N ASP A 280 -0.65 -0.19 30.61
CA ASP A 280 -0.81 -1.20 31.65
C ASP A 280 -1.64 -2.37 31.08
N ILE A 281 -0.92 -3.42 30.66
CA ILE A 281 -1.54 -4.60 30.03
C ILE A 281 -1.89 -5.58 31.13
N LYS A 282 -3.18 -5.85 31.29
CA LYS A 282 -3.67 -6.85 32.24
C LYS A 282 -3.17 -8.24 31.86
N ARG A 283 -2.57 -8.92 32.83
CA ARG A 283 -2.07 -10.29 32.65
C ARG A 283 -3.20 -11.26 32.99
N GLY A 284 -3.93 -11.70 31.97
CA GLY A 284 -4.69 -12.94 31.83
C GLY A 284 -5.47 -13.61 32.98
N ASP A 285 -5.64 -13.02 34.15
CA ASP A 285 -6.50 -13.61 35.20
C ASP A 285 -7.99 -13.29 34.96
N ASP A 286 -8.32 -12.26 34.21
CA ASP A 286 -9.71 -11.88 33.90
C ASP A 286 -10.35 -12.76 32.80
N ASP A 287 -9.58 -13.35 31.88
CA ASP A 287 -10.13 -14.27 30.87
C ASP A 287 -10.65 -15.58 31.49
N ASP A 288 -10.02 -16.07 32.57
CA ASP A 288 -10.49 -17.26 33.30
C ASP A 288 -11.75 -16.93 34.13
N ILE A 289 -11.87 -15.70 34.65
CA ILE A 289 -13.07 -15.22 35.38
C ILE A 289 -14.22 -15.02 34.36
N GLN A 290 -13.97 -14.46 33.18
CA GLN A 290 -14.99 -14.29 32.16
C GLN A 290 -15.40 -15.65 31.55
N ALA A 291 -14.44 -16.55 31.29
CA ALA A 291 -14.73 -17.90 30.82
C ALA A 291 -15.53 -18.69 31.89
N THR A 292 -15.23 -18.49 33.17
CA THR A 292 -15.95 -19.13 34.28
C THR A 292 -17.33 -18.49 34.51
N ALA A 293 -17.46 -17.17 34.33
CA ALA A 293 -18.73 -16.44 34.36
C ALA A 293 -19.62 -16.78 33.16
N CYS A 294 -19.03 -16.96 31.99
CA CYS A 294 -19.73 -17.40 30.79
C CYS A 294 -20.20 -18.85 30.89
N ARG A 295 -19.43 -19.72 31.56
CA ARG A 295 -19.80 -21.12 31.81
C ARG A 295 -20.96 -21.24 32.82
N ARG A 296 -21.10 -20.28 33.77
CA ARG A 296 -22.22 -20.19 34.70
C ARG A 296 -23.50 -19.59 34.14
N ARG A 297 -23.41 -18.80 33.07
CA ARG A 297 -24.57 -18.25 32.30
C ARG A 297 -24.72 -18.98 31.00
N ASN A 298 -25.46 -20.06 30.95
CA ASN A 298 -25.84 -20.85 29.79
C ASN A 298 -26.26 -19.99 28.56
N GLY A 299 -25.36 -19.22 27.94
CA GLY A 299 -25.78 -18.33 26.86
C GLY A 299 -24.73 -17.48 26.14
N CYS A 300 -23.44 -17.73 26.31
CA CYS A 300 -22.46 -17.03 25.47
C CYS A 300 -22.28 -17.73 24.13
N VAL A 301 -22.78 -17.11 23.07
CA VAL A 301 -22.45 -17.49 21.70
C VAL A 301 -20.98 -17.12 21.44
N LYS A 302 -20.07 -18.10 21.51
CA LYS A 302 -18.73 -17.96 20.96
C LYS A 302 -18.90 -17.82 19.44
N VAL A 303 -18.76 -16.62 18.91
CA VAL A 303 -18.57 -16.44 17.46
C VAL A 303 -17.21 -17.05 17.14
N ASN A 304 -17.23 -18.29 16.67
CA ASN A 304 -16.04 -19.02 16.27
C ASN A 304 -15.63 -18.53 14.88
N PHE A 305 -14.81 -17.47 14.84
CA PHE A 305 -14.33 -16.88 13.59
C PHE A 305 -13.49 -17.85 12.76
N TYR A 306 -12.82 -18.83 13.40
CA TYR A 306 -12.16 -19.94 12.68
C TYR A 306 -13.17 -20.82 11.94
N GLY A 307 -14.34 -21.03 12.50
CA GLY A 307 -15.44 -21.74 11.82
C GLY A 307 -16.00 -21.00 10.63
N PHE A 308 -16.00 -19.66 10.65
CA PHE A 308 -16.42 -18.83 9.52
C PHE A 308 -15.40 -18.90 8.38
N PHE A 309 -14.10 -18.74 8.66
CA PHE A 309 -13.04 -18.87 7.66
C PHE A 309 -12.96 -20.31 7.08
N ASP A 310 -13.14 -21.33 7.89
CA ASP A 310 -13.21 -22.72 7.42
C ASP A 310 -14.49 -23.01 6.60
N ALA A 311 -15.59 -22.34 6.90
CA ALA A 311 -16.81 -22.43 6.11
C ALA A 311 -16.65 -21.71 4.76
N VAL A 312 -16.07 -20.52 4.75
CA VAL A 312 -15.75 -19.77 3.52
C VAL A 312 -14.71 -20.54 2.68
N ARG A 313 -13.64 -21.07 3.29
CA ARG A 313 -12.65 -21.90 2.60
C ARG A 313 -13.28 -23.14 1.96
N ARG A 314 -14.17 -23.85 2.67
CA ARG A 314 -14.91 -25.01 2.14
C ARG A 314 -15.87 -24.63 1.01
N GLN A 315 -16.35 -23.39 0.97
CA GLN A 315 -17.21 -22.90 -0.12
C GLN A 315 -16.40 -22.59 -1.39
N PHE A 316 -15.15 -22.13 -1.23
CA PHE A 316 -14.22 -21.92 -2.35
C PHE A 316 -13.51 -23.20 -2.83
N GLU A 317 -13.34 -24.20 -1.98
CA GLU A 317 -12.78 -25.51 -2.33
C GLU A 317 -13.78 -26.47 -2.99
N ARG A 318 -15.03 -26.04 -3.19
CA ARG A 318 -16.06 -26.79 -3.92
C ARG A 318 -16.36 -26.24 -5.34
N PRO A 319 -15.40 -26.16 -6.25
CA PRO A 319 -15.73 -26.21 -7.67
C PRO A 319 -15.11 -27.46 -8.27
N GLY A 320 -15.92 -28.44 -8.64
CA GLY A 320 -15.45 -29.46 -9.57
C GLY A 320 -15.87 -30.92 -9.35
N LYS A 321 -16.60 -31.28 -8.27
CA LYS A 321 -17.06 -32.67 -8.14
C LYS A 321 -18.38 -32.94 -8.89
N GLU A 322 -19.31 -31.99 -8.89
CA GLU A 322 -20.59 -32.22 -9.61
C GLU A 322 -20.48 -32.22 -11.13
N GLN A 323 -19.46 -31.57 -11.71
CA GLN A 323 -19.25 -31.62 -13.18
C GLN A 323 -18.49 -32.86 -13.66
N ARG A 324 -17.82 -33.60 -12.78
CA ARG A 324 -17.17 -34.87 -13.16
C ARG A 324 -18.14 -36.05 -13.15
N ASP A 325 -19.04 -36.12 -12.19
CA ASP A 325 -19.99 -37.21 -12.08
C ASP A 325 -21.06 -37.15 -13.19
N GLY A 326 -21.45 -35.94 -13.63
CA GLY A 326 -22.35 -35.77 -14.76
C GLY A 326 -21.77 -36.17 -16.13
N LYS A 327 -20.46 -36.06 -16.33
CA LYS A 327 -19.82 -36.46 -17.60
C LYS A 327 -19.56 -37.96 -17.68
N THR A 328 -19.32 -38.61 -16.56
CA THR A 328 -19.11 -40.06 -16.50
C THR A 328 -20.42 -40.81 -16.72
N GLN A 329 -21.54 -40.34 -16.17
CA GLN A 329 -22.85 -40.90 -16.43
C GLN A 329 -23.36 -40.69 -17.87
N GLN A 330 -22.96 -39.61 -18.54
CA GLN A 330 -23.31 -39.40 -19.95
C GLN A 330 -22.47 -40.26 -20.90
N GLN A 331 -21.26 -40.63 -20.56
CA GLN A 331 -20.42 -41.51 -21.35
C GLN A 331 -20.87 -42.98 -21.22
N ASP A 332 -21.23 -43.45 -20.05
CA ASP A 332 -21.75 -44.79 -19.82
C ASP A 332 -23.11 -45.03 -20.56
N ASN A 333 -23.99 -44.02 -20.57
CA ASN A 333 -25.27 -44.13 -21.28
C ASN A 333 -25.12 -44.08 -22.82
N GLN A 334 -24.03 -43.62 -23.37
CA GLN A 334 -23.78 -43.67 -24.83
C GLN A 334 -23.13 -44.99 -25.28
N GLN A 335 -22.39 -45.68 -24.40
CA GLN A 335 -21.82 -47.00 -24.74
C GLN A 335 -22.85 -48.13 -24.75
N HIS A 336 -23.91 -48.06 -23.93
CA HIS A 336 -24.97 -49.07 -23.93
C HIS A 336 -26.02 -48.93 -25.05
N ARG A 337 -25.89 -47.94 -25.96
CA ARG A 337 -26.81 -47.79 -27.11
C ARG A 337 -26.28 -48.32 -28.44
N HIS A 338 -25.11 -48.93 -28.47
CA HIS A 338 -24.45 -49.39 -29.70
C HIS A 338 -24.00 -50.89 -29.62
N GLU A 339 -24.68 -51.71 -28.87
CA GLU A 339 -24.54 -53.16 -29.05
C GLU A 339 -25.85 -53.73 -29.68
N PRO A 340 -25.71 -54.53 -30.77
CA PRO A 340 -26.84 -55.03 -31.60
C PRO A 340 -27.64 -56.11 -30.91
#